data_679e2f16291e22aeed0d92983abf91d7
#
_entry.id   679e2f16291e22aeed0d92983abf91d7
#
_cell.length_a   1.000
_cell.length_b   1.000
_cell.length_c   1.000
_cell.angle_alpha   90.00
_cell.angle_beta   90.00
_cell.angle_gamma   90.00
#
_symmetry.space_group_name_H-M   'P 1'
#
loop_
_entity.id
_entity.type
_entity.pdbx_description
1 polymer ?
#
loop_
_entity_poly.entity_id
_entity_poly.type
_entity_poly.pdbx_seq_one_letter_code
_entity_poly.pdbx_strand_id
1 'polypeptide(L)'
;MCIRDSATGMRGEAPADTAVRPAASSAERVGIVVCGRRTAYSDSLLEFARGRHMASRVDFIYELSPDDLPALFRLAHAFVYLPDAGIEASIVPVVEAMRAGVPMVLSDTQLNREAAGDAAAYVRPEAAGEVAAALENVLSDANFRREMKARERRRAELFSEYAVARRLIDIYSSL
;
A
#
# COMPACT_ATOMS: atom_id res chain seq x y z
N MET A 1 -2.35 2.65 3.05
CA MET A 1 -2.81 3.66 2.08
C MET A 1 -2.50 3.16 0.67
N CYS A 2 -3.50 3.10 -0.19
CA CYS A 2 -3.33 2.71 -1.60
C CYS A 2 -3.45 3.93 -2.50
N ILE A 3 -2.62 4.02 -3.54
CA ILE A 3 -2.65 5.11 -4.51
C ILE A 3 -3.08 4.55 -5.87
N ARG A 4 -4.06 5.21 -6.49
CA ARG A 4 -4.61 4.86 -7.80
C ARG A 4 -4.32 5.96 -8.81
N ASP A 5 -3.85 5.56 -10.00
CA ASP A 5 -3.81 6.42 -11.18
C ASP A 5 -5.14 6.24 -11.96
N SER A 6 -5.87 7.33 -12.15
CA SER A 6 -7.18 7.32 -12.80
C SER A 6 -7.13 7.24 -14.34
N ALA A 7 -5.94 7.07 -14.94
CA ALA A 7 -5.79 6.98 -16.39
C ALA A 7 -6.27 5.64 -17.00
N THR A 8 -6.46 4.62 -16.19
CA THR A 8 -6.92 3.30 -16.66
C THR A 8 -8.39 3.12 -16.33
N GLY A 9 -9.25 3.29 -17.35
CA GLY A 9 -10.68 3.04 -17.22
C GLY A 9 -10.97 1.58 -16.88
N MET A 10 -11.26 1.30 -15.63
CA MET A 10 -11.79 0.01 -15.21
C MET A 10 -13.30 0.13 -15.05
N ARG A 11 -14.02 -0.57 -15.92
CA ARG A 11 -15.43 -0.91 -15.70
C ARG A 11 -15.48 -2.20 -14.89
N GLY A 12 -15.58 -2.08 -13.58
CA GLY A 12 -15.93 -3.15 -12.68
C GLY A 12 -16.93 -2.60 -11.70
N GLU A 13 -18.10 -3.21 -11.57
CA GLU A 13 -19.10 -2.81 -10.59
C GLU A 13 -18.49 -2.93 -9.19
N ALA A 14 -18.31 -1.78 -8.55
CA ALA A 14 -17.99 -1.70 -7.14
C ALA A 14 -19.25 -1.98 -6.32
N PRO A 15 -19.14 -2.53 -5.09
CA PRO A 15 -20.31 -2.65 -4.21
C PRO A 15 -20.95 -1.27 -4.05
N ALA A 16 -22.27 -1.26 -4.17
CA ALA A 16 -23.10 -0.08 -4.29
C ALA A 16 -23.06 0.76 -3.00
N ASP A 17 -22.12 1.63 -2.83
CA ASP A 17 -22.16 2.89 -2.07
C ASP A 17 -20.77 3.53 -1.84
N THR A 18 -19.72 3.03 -2.47
CA THR A 18 -18.38 3.62 -2.35
C THR A 18 -17.85 3.98 -3.74
N ALA A 19 -18.49 4.96 -4.39
CA ALA A 19 -18.05 5.44 -5.70
C ALA A 19 -16.72 6.20 -5.57
N VAL A 20 -15.61 5.54 -5.90
CA VAL A 20 -14.32 6.21 -6.15
C VAL A 20 -14.47 7.05 -7.42
N ARG A 21 -14.50 8.37 -7.29
CA ARG A 21 -14.62 9.32 -8.41
C ARG A 21 -13.29 9.48 -9.15
N PRO A 22 -13.25 9.39 -10.47
CA PRO A 22 -12.05 9.68 -11.25
C PRO A 22 -11.78 11.20 -11.34
N ALA A 23 -10.51 11.58 -11.22
CA ALA A 23 -10.03 12.95 -11.33
C ALA A 23 -9.75 13.37 -12.80
N ALA A 24 -9.81 14.66 -13.12
CA ALA A 24 -10.02 15.18 -14.47
C ALA A 24 -8.80 15.73 -15.24
N SER A 25 -7.55 15.72 -14.73
CA SER A 25 -6.35 16.16 -15.49
C SER A 25 -5.07 15.39 -15.14
N SER A 26 -3.96 15.57 -15.87
CA SER A 26 -2.75 14.74 -15.71
C SER A 26 -2.04 14.88 -14.36
N ALA A 27 -2.03 16.06 -13.75
CA ALA A 27 -1.61 16.30 -12.36
C ALA A 27 -2.73 15.97 -11.36
N GLU A 28 -3.97 15.86 -11.83
CA GLU A 28 -5.20 15.59 -11.10
C GLU A 28 -5.56 14.09 -11.09
N ARG A 29 -4.74 13.22 -11.63
CA ARG A 29 -5.06 11.79 -11.84
C ARG A 29 -4.71 10.87 -10.68
N VAL A 30 -4.04 11.37 -9.64
CA VAL A 30 -3.66 10.56 -8.49
C VAL A 30 -4.71 10.68 -7.39
N GLY A 31 -5.36 9.57 -7.07
CA GLY A 31 -6.24 9.45 -5.91
C GLY A 31 -5.57 8.65 -4.80
N ILE A 32 -5.90 8.98 -3.57
CA ILE A 32 -5.41 8.30 -2.36
C ILE A 32 -6.59 7.60 -1.71
N VAL A 33 -6.45 6.33 -1.42
CA VAL A 33 -7.40 5.57 -0.61
C VAL A 33 -6.75 5.27 0.74
N VAL A 34 -7.36 5.77 1.81
CA VAL A 34 -6.95 5.50 3.18
C VAL A 34 -7.89 4.46 3.76
N CYS A 35 -7.34 3.28 4.06
CA CYS A 35 -8.09 2.19 4.64
C CYS A 35 -7.71 2.00 6.12
N GLY A 36 -8.70 1.91 7.01
CA GLY A 36 -8.47 1.72 8.43
C GLY A 36 -9.69 2.03 9.28
N ARG A 37 -9.54 1.95 10.59
CA ARG A 37 -10.63 2.33 11.52
C ARG A 37 -10.80 3.84 11.56
N ARG A 38 -12.04 4.28 11.71
CA ARG A 38 -12.33 5.70 11.96
C ARG A 38 -11.81 6.12 13.33
N THR A 39 -11.06 7.19 13.36
CA THR A 39 -10.50 7.79 14.59
C THR A 39 -10.55 9.30 14.47
N ALA A 40 -10.40 10.03 15.59
CA ALA A 40 -10.29 11.47 15.58
C ALA A 40 -9.11 11.95 14.67
N TYR A 41 -8.04 11.14 14.58
CA TYR A 41 -6.93 11.42 13.68
C TYR A 41 -7.33 11.33 12.21
N SER A 42 -8.08 10.29 11.81
CA SER A 42 -8.57 10.20 10.42
C SER A 42 -9.52 11.34 10.05
N ASP A 43 -10.34 11.80 11.01
CA ASP A 43 -11.21 12.96 10.80
C ASP A 43 -10.37 14.25 10.61
N SER A 44 -9.28 14.43 11.39
CA SER A 44 -8.36 15.57 11.21
C SER A 44 -7.62 15.54 9.88
N LEU A 45 -7.25 14.34 9.37
CA LEU A 45 -6.66 14.18 8.04
C LEU A 45 -7.64 14.57 6.92
N LEU A 46 -8.90 14.24 7.07
CA LEU A 46 -9.93 14.63 6.12
C LEU A 46 -10.11 16.15 6.09
N GLU A 47 -10.11 16.81 7.25
CA GLU A 47 -10.16 18.28 7.35
C GLU A 47 -8.90 18.92 6.75
N PHE A 48 -7.72 18.36 7.01
CA PHE A 48 -6.49 18.81 6.39
C PHE A 48 -6.56 18.72 4.84
N ALA A 49 -7.07 17.61 4.31
CA ALA A 49 -7.27 17.44 2.87
C ALA A 49 -8.26 18.48 2.30
N ARG A 50 -9.34 18.79 3.04
CA ARG A 50 -10.29 19.84 2.67
C ARG A 50 -9.63 21.22 2.62
N GLY A 51 -8.86 21.58 3.64
CA GLY A 51 -8.13 22.84 3.71
C GLY A 51 -7.09 23.04 2.59
N ARG A 52 -6.64 21.94 1.99
CA ARG A 52 -5.71 21.93 0.84
C ARG A 52 -6.40 21.74 -0.51
N HIS A 53 -7.73 21.77 -0.58
CA HIS A 53 -8.52 21.50 -1.79
C HIS A 53 -8.26 20.11 -2.41
N MET A 54 -7.87 19.15 -1.59
CA MET A 54 -7.56 17.76 -2.01
C MET A 54 -8.65 16.76 -1.63
N ALA A 55 -9.75 17.19 -1.02
CA ALA A 55 -10.78 16.29 -0.51
C ALA A 55 -11.39 15.39 -1.61
N SER A 56 -11.45 15.85 -2.85
CA SER A 56 -11.93 15.04 -3.98
C SER A 56 -10.94 13.98 -4.47
N ARG A 57 -9.74 13.94 -3.90
CA ARG A 57 -8.67 13.00 -4.24
C ARG A 57 -8.35 12.02 -3.13
N VAL A 58 -8.99 12.14 -1.98
CA VAL A 58 -8.72 11.31 -0.80
C VAL A 58 -10.02 10.64 -0.38
N ASP A 59 -10.06 9.34 -0.51
CA ASP A 59 -11.18 8.51 -0.09
C ASP A 59 -10.79 7.74 1.19
N PHE A 60 -11.66 7.78 2.20
CA PHE A 60 -11.49 7.02 3.44
C PHE A 60 -12.45 5.83 3.44
N ILE A 61 -11.91 4.63 3.57
CA ILE A 61 -12.66 3.39 3.72
C ILE A 61 -12.47 2.89 5.14
N TYR A 62 -13.52 2.98 5.96
CA TYR A 62 -13.42 2.68 7.39
C TYR A 62 -13.73 1.25 7.79
N GLU A 63 -14.48 0.52 7.01
CA GLU A 63 -14.96 -0.83 7.34
C GLU A 63 -14.82 -1.76 6.15
N LEU A 64 -13.59 -1.88 5.63
CA LEU A 64 -13.33 -2.81 4.55
C LEU A 64 -13.38 -4.25 5.07
N SER A 65 -14.16 -5.10 4.42
CA SER A 65 -14.15 -6.53 4.70
C SER A 65 -12.77 -7.13 4.40
N PRO A 66 -12.28 -8.08 5.20
CA PRO A 66 -11.06 -8.83 4.88
C PRO A 66 -11.11 -9.47 3.49
N ASP A 67 -12.29 -9.88 3.02
CA ASP A 67 -12.48 -10.50 1.71
C ASP A 67 -12.34 -9.50 0.54
N ASP A 68 -12.60 -8.20 0.79
CA ASP A 68 -12.47 -7.14 -0.21
C ASP A 68 -11.06 -6.53 -0.28
N LEU A 69 -10.26 -6.71 0.77
CA LEU A 69 -8.91 -6.14 0.85
C LEU A 69 -7.99 -6.60 -0.31
N PRO A 70 -7.98 -7.88 -0.73
CA PRO A 70 -7.20 -8.30 -1.89
C PRO A 70 -7.64 -7.62 -3.19
N ALA A 71 -8.93 -7.29 -3.33
CA ALA A 71 -9.41 -6.56 -4.51
C ALA A 71 -8.91 -5.12 -4.50
N LEU A 72 -8.92 -4.46 -3.33
CA LEU A 72 -8.36 -3.11 -3.18
C LEU A 72 -6.88 -3.07 -3.55
N PHE A 73 -6.07 -4.03 -3.08
CA PHE A 73 -4.67 -4.13 -3.46
C PHE A 73 -4.48 -4.30 -4.96
N ARG A 74 -5.26 -5.15 -5.62
CA ARG A 74 -5.16 -5.35 -7.08
C ARG A 74 -5.51 -4.11 -7.90
N LEU A 75 -6.35 -3.23 -7.37
CA LEU A 75 -6.73 -1.96 -7.99
C LEU A 75 -5.70 -0.84 -7.74
N ALA A 76 -4.83 -1.00 -6.76
CA ALA A 76 -3.84 0.01 -6.40
C ALA A 76 -2.65 0.01 -7.39
N HIS A 77 -2.16 1.19 -7.73
CA HIS A 77 -0.93 1.38 -8.49
C HIS A 77 0.31 1.45 -7.60
N ALA A 78 0.13 1.83 -6.35
CA ALA A 78 1.13 1.82 -5.30
C ALA A 78 0.49 1.58 -3.94
N PHE A 79 1.19 0.89 -3.06
CA PHE A 79 0.86 0.73 -1.65
C PHE A 79 1.83 1.54 -0.81
N VAL A 80 1.31 2.35 0.10
CA VAL A 80 2.11 3.18 1.00
C VAL A 80 1.85 2.76 2.43
N TYR A 81 2.93 2.41 3.16
CA TYR A 81 2.83 2.02 4.55
C TYR A 81 4.00 2.62 5.34
N LEU A 82 3.70 3.64 6.12
CA LEU A 82 4.68 4.51 6.78
C LEU A 82 4.44 4.55 8.31
N PRO A 83 4.50 3.41 9.02
CA PRO A 83 4.48 3.46 10.48
C PRO A 83 5.73 4.15 11.01
N ASP A 84 5.57 4.89 12.11
CA ASP A 84 6.70 5.46 12.85
C ASP A 84 7.54 4.35 13.50
N ALA A 85 8.84 4.59 13.64
CA ALA A 85 9.79 3.60 14.19
C ALA A 85 9.49 3.16 15.64
N GLY A 86 8.69 3.93 16.39
CA GLY A 86 8.29 3.64 17.77
C GLY A 86 6.95 2.94 17.93
N ILE A 87 6.24 2.69 16.85
CA ILE A 87 4.91 2.05 16.88
C ILE A 87 5.06 0.56 16.54
N GLU A 88 4.41 -0.30 17.31
CA GLU A 88 4.26 -1.72 16.94
C GLU A 88 3.53 -1.81 15.60
N ALA A 89 4.31 -1.97 14.54
CA ALA A 89 3.79 -2.13 13.20
C ALA A 89 3.61 -3.61 12.88
N SER A 90 2.60 -3.92 12.08
CA SER A 90 2.39 -5.28 11.58
C SER A 90 3.01 -5.44 10.20
N ILE A 91 3.67 -6.57 9.94
CA ILE A 91 4.14 -6.92 8.58
C ILE A 91 3.02 -7.43 7.67
N VAL A 92 1.86 -7.76 8.23
CA VAL A 92 0.75 -8.37 7.46
C VAL A 92 0.36 -7.53 6.25
N PRO A 93 0.14 -6.20 6.34
CA PRO A 93 -0.21 -5.40 5.16
C PRO A 93 0.90 -5.39 4.09
N VAL A 94 2.16 -5.49 4.50
CA VAL A 94 3.32 -5.56 3.58
C VAL A 94 3.32 -6.88 2.83
N VAL A 95 3.09 -7.99 3.54
CA VAL A 95 3.00 -9.33 2.93
C VAL A 95 1.81 -9.44 1.98
N GLU A 96 0.65 -8.87 2.35
CA GLU A 96 -0.54 -8.84 1.50
C GLU A 96 -0.30 -8.03 0.22
N ALA A 97 0.33 -6.86 0.31
CA ALA A 97 0.69 -6.05 -0.84
C ALA A 97 1.67 -6.79 -1.77
N MET A 98 2.70 -7.45 -1.22
CA MET A 98 3.64 -8.27 -2.00
C MET A 98 2.91 -9.42 -2.73
N ARG A 99 1.99 -10.12 -2.06
CA ARG A 99 1.20 -11.20 -2.67
C ARG A 99 0.29 -10.68 -3.78
N ALA A 100 -0.22 -9.47 -3.65
CA ALA A 100 -1.02 -8.81 -4.68
C ALA A 100 -0.16 -8.24 -5.83
N GLY A 101 1.16 -8.13 -5.66
CA GLY A 101 2.08 -7.56 -6.64
C GLY A 101 1.88 -6.05 -6.82
N VAL A 102 1.66 -5.34 -5.73
CA VAL A 102 1.45 -3.89 -5.72
C VAL A 102 2.74 -3.19 -5.30
N PRO A 103 3.35 -2.37 -6.15
CA PRO A 103 4.58 -1.65 -5.82
C PRO A 103 4.47 -0.89 -4.50
N MET A 104 5.48 -1.04 -3.65
CA MET A 104 5.43 -0.58 -2.26
C MET A 104 6.37 0.59 -1.99
N VAL A 105 5.86 1.60 -1.26
CA VAL A 105 6.65 2.65 -0.60
C VAL A 105 6.47 2.47 0.90
N LEU A 106 7.56 2.13 1.58
CA LEU A 106 7.55 1.75 3.00
C LEU A 106 8.45 2.68 3.81
N SER A 107 8.12 2.90 5.09
CA SER A 107 9.07 3.54 6.00
C SER A 107 10.31 2.66 6.17
N ASP A 108 11.48 3.31 6.26
CA ASP A 108 12.77 2.66 6.46
C ASP A 108 12.93 2.18 7.90
N THR A 109 12.27 1.08 8.23
CA THR A 109 12.34 0.41 9.53
C THR A 109 12.92 -0.99 9.38
N GLN A 110 13.53 -1.50 10.43
CA GLN A 110 14.05 -2.86 10.45
C GLN A 110 12.96 -3.87 10.09
N LEU A 111 11.76 -3.71 10.66
CA LEU A 111 10.63 -4.60 10.41
C LEU A 111 10.21 -4.65 8.94
N ASN A 112 10.09 -3.48 8.30
CA ASN A 112 9.75 -3.39 6.88
C ASN A 112 10.86 -3.98 5.99
N ARG A 113 12.13 -3.75 6.34
CA ARG A 113 13.26 -4.35 5.62
C ARG A 113 13.32 -5.86 5.78
N GLU A 114 13.03 -6.39 6.96
CA GLU A 114 12.93 -7.84 7.18
C GLU A 114 11.76 -8.46 6.41
N ALA A 115 10.63 -7.76 6.29
CA ALA A 115 9.50 -8.24 5.53
C ALA A 115 9.74 -8.16 4.02
N ALA A 116 10.04 -6.99 3.48
CA ALA A 116 10.06 -6.74 2.04
C ALA A 116 11.44 -6.88 1.39
N GLY A 117 12.56 -6.83 2.16
CA GLY A 117 13.92 -6.95 1.61
C GLY A 117 14.22 -5.85 0.58
N ASP A 118 14.54 -6.23 -0.64
CA ASP A 118 14.79 -5.33 -1.78
C ASP A 118 13.55 -5.06 -2.64
N ALA A 119 12.37 -5.51 -2.18
CA ALA A 119 11.12 -5.45 -2.96
C ALA A 119 10.30 -4.17 -2.72
N ALA A 120 10.84 -3.15 -2.05
CA ALA A 120 10.14 -1.91 -1.79
C ALA A 120 11.05 -0.68 -1.96
N ALA A 121 10.46 0.48 -2.18
CA ALA A 121 11.13 1.77 -2.02
C ALA A 121 11.03 2.19 -0.55
N TYR A 122 12.16 2.50 0.07
CA TYR A 122 12.22 2.89 1.47
C TYR A 122 12.41 4.38 1.62
N VAL A 123 11.65 4.98 2.53
CA VAL A 123 11.63 6.43 2.76
C VAL A 123 11.55 6.73 4.26
N ARG A 124 11.96 7.93 4.64
CA ARG A 124 11.69 8.47 5.98
C ARG A 124 10.26 9.01 6.01
N PRO A 125 9.39 8.53 6.92
CA PRO A 125 7.98 8.93 6.93
C PRO A 125 7.76 10.43 7.16
N GLU A 126 8.65 11.09 7.91
CA GLU A 126 8.63 12.53 8.17
C GLU A 126 9.15 13.38 6.98
N ALA A 127 9.84 12.76 6.02
CA ALA A 127 10.39 13.45 4.86
C ALA A 127 9.41 13.43 3.69
N ALA A 128 8.39 14.29 3.72
CA ALA A 128 7.34 14.34 2.70
C ALA A 128 7.87 14.42 1.25
N GLY A 129 9.02 15.09 1.04
CA GLY A 129 9.67 15.16 -0.27
C GLY A 129 10.20 13.81 -0.75
N GLU A 130 10.77 12.98 0.15
CA GLU A 130 11.22 11.62 -0.20
C GLU A 130 10.03 10.72 -0.55
N VAL A 131 8.96 10.80 0.24
CA VAL A 131 7.73 10.06 -0.02
C VAL A 131 7.17 10.42 -1.39
N ALA A 132 7.08 11.73 -1.69
CA ALA A 132 6.58 12.20 -2.98
C ALA A 132 7.45 11.72 -4.15
N ALA A 133 8.79 11.83 -4.04
CA ALA A 133 9.71 11.38 -5.09
C ALA A 133 9.64 9.86 -5.31
N ALA A 134 9.56 9.07 -4.24
CA ALA A 134 9.40 7.61 -4.34
C ALA A 134 8.09 7.23 -5.03
N LEU A 135 7.00 7.91 -4.69
CA LEU A 135 5.69 7.72 -5.34
C LEU A 135 5.73 8.12 -6.80
N GLU A 136 6.35 9.25 -7.14
CA GLU A 136 6.50 9.68 -8.53
C GLU A 136 7.26 8.64 -9.36
N ASN A 137 8.35 8.09 -8.85
CA ASN A 137 9.09 7.01 -9.52
C ASN A 137 8.23 5.76 -9.72
N VAL A 138 7.51 5.34 -8.68
CA VAL A 138 6.61 4.18 -8.76
C VAL A 138 5.49 4.42 -9.78
N LEU A 139 4.91 5.61 -9.84
CA LEU A 139 3.76 5.90 -10.71
C LEU A 139 4.17 6.19 -12.15
N SER A 140 5.34 6.80 -12.40
CA SER A 140 5.78 7.23 -13.73
C SER A 140 6.64 6.20 -14.46
N ASP A 141 7.50 5.43 -13.75
CA ASP A 141 8.44 4.50 -14.38
C ASP A 141 7.88 3.06 -14.43
N ALA A 142 7.46 2.65 -15.62
CA ALA A 142 6.92 1.31 -15.85
C ALA A 142 7.98 0.20 -15.70
N ASN A 143 9.26 0.49 -15.98
CA ASN A 143 10.35 -0.48 -15.83
C ASN A 143 10.62 -0.70 -14.34
N PHE A 144 10.72 0.39 -13.59
CA PHE A 144 10.89 0.35 -12.13
C PHE A 144 9.78 -0.47 -11.46
N ARG A 145 8.51 -0.22 -11.83
CA ARG A 145 7.38 -1.02 -11.33
C ARG A 145 7.50 -2.50 -11.66
N ARG A 146 7.91 -2.84 -12.88
CA ARG A 146 8.04 -4.24 -13.31
C ARG A 146 9.11 -4.98 -12.54
N GLU A 147 10.26 -4.34 -12.32
CA GLU A 147 11.35 -4.90 -11.51
C GLU A 147 10.94 -5.09 -10.05
N MET A 148 10.29 -4.08 -9.47
CA MET A 148 9.77 -4.16 -8.10
C MET A 148 8.80 -5.33 -7.95
N LYS A 149 7.82 -5.47 -8.83
CA LYS A 149 6.86 -6.59 -8.84
C LYS A 149 7.54 -7.96 -8.97
N ALA A 150 8.61 -8.05 -9.72
CA ALA A 150 9.38 -9.30 -9.82
C ALA A 150 10.08 -9.65 -8.50
N ARG A 151 10.61 -8.66 -7.78
CA ARG A 151 11.21 -8.85 -6.46
C ARG A 151 10.13 -9.21 -5.42
N GLU A 152 9.00 -8.52 -5.43
CA GLU A 152 7.84 -8.79 -4.56
C GLU A 152 7.37 -10.24 -4.66
N ARG A 153 7.20 -10.76 -5.87
CA ARG A 153 6.78 -12.16 -6.09
C ARG A 153 7.75 -13.15 -5.45
N ARG A 154 9.05 -12.97 -5.69
CA ARG A 154 10.08 -13.84 -5.09
C ARG A 154 10.06 -13.75 -3.56
N ARG A 155 9.90 -12.53 -3.03
CA ARG A 155 9.90 -12.32 -1.58
C ARG A 155 8.64 -12.88 -0.92
N ALA A 156 7.48 -12.75 -1.55
CA ALA A 156 6.21 -13.26 -1.06
C ALA A 156 6.21 -14.79 -0.88
N GLU A 157 7.00 -15.53 -1.65
CA GLU A 157 7.12 -17.00 -1.53
C GLU A 157 7.62 -17.41 -0.15
N LEU A 158 8.46 -16.61 0.50
CA LEU A 158 8.97 -16.86 1.86
C LEU A 158 7.86 -16.82 2.93
N PHE A 159 6.75 -16.18 2.63
CA PHE A 159 5.59 -16.05 3.50
C PHE A 159 4.41 -16.95 3.06
N SER A 160 4.67 -17.91 2.15
CA SER A 160 3.66 -18.90 1.80
C SER A 160 3.37 -19.81 3.00
N GLU A 161 2.15 -20.35 3.07
CA GLU A 161 1.76 -21.29 4.13
C GLU A 161 2.72 -22.47 4.22
N TYR A 162 3.14 -22.98 3.05
CA TYR A 162 4.10 -24.08 2.97
C TYR A 162 5.48 -23.69 3.55
N ALA A 163 6.01 -22.52 3.17
CA ALA A 163 7.32 -22.07 3.66
C ALA A 163 7.30 -21.84 5.17
N VAL A 164 6.23 -21.25 5.69
CA VAL A 164 6.05 -20.99 7.14
C VAL A 164 5.91 -22.32 7.89
N ALA A 165 5.05 -23.25 7.40
CA ALA A 165 4.85 -24.54 8.04
C ALA A 165 6.15 -25.35 8.08
N ARG A 166 6.89 -25.40 6.97
CA ARG A 166 8.19 -26.08 6.91
C ARG A 166 9.18 -25.51 7.93
N ARG A 167 9.29 -24.18 8.00
CA ARG A 167 10.20 -23.52 8.96
C ARG A 167 9.83 -23.82 10.41
N LEU A 168 8.54 -23.88 10.73
CA LEU A 168 8.07 -24.27 12.06
C LEU A 168 8.46 -25.73 12.38
N ILE A 169 8.26 -26.67 11.44
CA ILE A 169 8.65 -28.07 11.61
C ILE A 169 10.16 -28.19 11.86
N ASP A 170 10.97 -27.47 11.06
CA ASP A 170 12.43 -27.49 11.22
C ASP A 170 12.85 -27.00 12.62
N ILE A 171 12.22 -25.92 13.13
CA ILE A 171 12.47 -25.39 14.48
C ILE A 171 12.11 -26.43 15.55
N TYR A 172 10.90 -27.00 15.48
CA TYR A 172 10.45 -27.99 16.48
C TYR A 172 11.26 -29.30 16.43
N SER A 173 11.77 -29.67 15.25
CA SER A 173 12.61 -30.87 15.10
C SER A 173 14.04 -30.67 15.60
N SER A 174 14.46 -29.43 15.86
CA SER A 174 15.80 -29.06 16.35
C SER A 174 15.86 -28.85 17.88
N LEU A 175 14.69 -28.92 18.56
CA LEU A 175 14.58 -28.87 20.03
C LEU A 175 14.73 -30.27 20.65
#